data_1764bcc4e249a50acb164c2f0bb8620d
#
_entry.id   1764bcc4e249a50acb164c2f0bb8620d
#
_cell.length_a   1.000
_cell.length_b   1.000
_cell.length_c   1.000
_cell.angle_alpha   90.00
_cell.angle_beta   90.00
_cell.angle_gamma   90.00
#
_symmetry.space_group_name_H-M   'P 1'
#
loop_
_entity.id
_entity.type
_entity.pdbx_description
1 polymer ?
#
loop_
_entity_poly.entity_id
_entity_poly.type
_entity_poly.pdbx_seq_one_letter_code
_entity_poly.pdbx_strand_id
1 'polypeptide(L)'
;MKLSNQEIKDSVVKSGFVTNDDLKQAEKIAHDQNRSLVDILIERGILVEKFLGQILAETLNYPYVDLRNKIIPDEILNLIDEKFASEKRILVFDKQDKTLFLAMENPDDIETIEFVKKKTALLVEVYFSLPQVLDEGLDQYRKDIQLDFEKSISENVSQAEKMAILSAQDLPVVKIFDTLLDYAASEQASDMHIENVGDRLVVRFRVDGKLKDVLDLPDK
;
A
#
# COMPACT_ATOMS: atom_id res chain seq x y z
N MET A 1 20.09 -1.12 6.14
CA MET A 1 20.49 -2.42 6.75
C MET A 1 19.25 -3.05 7.37
N LYS A 2 18.84 -4.24 6.96
CA LYS A 2 17.73 -4.92 7.64
C LYS A 2 18.26 -5.40 9.00
N LEU A 3 17.54 -5.08 10.08
CA LEU A 3 17.87 -5.62 11.40
C LEU A 3 17.84 -7.14 11.37
N SER A 4 18.87 -7.77 11.90
CA SER A 4 18.90 -9.22 12.07
C SER A 4 17.94 -9.64 13.18
N ASN A 5 17.48 -10.89 13.18
CA ASN A 5 16.63 -11.43 14.24
C ASN A 5 17.28 -11.26 15.64
N GLN A 6 18.62 -11.32 15.72
CA GLN A 6 19.34 -11.11 16.97
C GLN A 6 19.28 -9.66 17.44
N GLU A 7 19.47 -8.69 16.54
CA GLU A 7 19.37 -7.26 16.88
C GLU A 7 17.97 -6.88 17.33
N ILE A 8 16.92 -7.42 16.66
CA ILE A 8 15.52 -7.24 17.05
C ILE A 8 15.30 -7.78 18.45
N LYS A 9 15.78 -9.01 18.73
CA LYS A 9 15.69 -9.64 20.04
C LYS A 9 16.36 -8.81 21.13
N ASP A 10 17.59 -8.40 20.90
CA ASP A 10 18.38 -7.63 21.86
C ASP A 10 17.70 -6.27 22.16
N SER A 11 17.11 -5.64 21.14
CA SER A 11 16.37 -4.39 21.28
C SER A 11 15.10 -4.56 22.09
N VAL A 12 14.33 -5.62 21.83
CA VAL A 12 13.10 -5.95 22.57
C VAL A 12 13.41 -6.27 24.04
N VAL A 13 14.48 -7.03 24.32
CA VAL A 13 14.92 -7.31 25.68
C VAL A 13 15.36 -6.03 26.40
N LYS A 14 16.17 -5.21 25.74
CA LYS A 14 16.68 -3.95 26.29
C LYS A 14 15.58 -2.94 26.60
N SER A 15 14.48 -2.97 25.85
CA SER A 15 13.33 -2.10 26.08
C SER A 15 12.61 -2.34 27.40
N GLY A 16 12.74 -3.55 27.98
CA GLY A 16 12.08 -3.94 29.22
C GLY A 16 10.59 -4.24 29.10
N PHE A 17 10.03 -4.19 27.88
CA PHE A 17 8.60 -4.50 27.65
C PHE A 17 8.31 -6.00 27.66
N VAL A 18 9.30 -6.84 27.43
CA VAL A 18 9.16 -8.30 27.37
C VAL A 18 10.02 -8.95 28.46
N THR A 19 9.44 -9.84 29.22
CA THR A 19 10.20 -10.58 30.24
C THR A 19 11.08 -11.65 29.59
N ASN A 20 12.16 -12.03 30.26
CA ASN A 20 13.03 -13.10 29.77
C ASN A 20 12.32 -14.45 29.61
N ASP A 21 11.28 -14.71 30.42
CA ASP A 21 10.51 -15.95 30.36
C ASP A 21 9.56 -15.96 29.17
N ASP A 22 8.88 -14.85 28.91
CA ASP A 22 8.03 -14.69 27.73
C ASP A 22 8.85 -14.81 26.44
N LEU A 23 10.05 -14.21 26.45
CA LEU A 23 10.95 -14.28 25.30
C LEU A 23 11.39 -15.72 25.00
N LYS A 24 11.82 -16.48 26.02
CA LYS A 24 12.22 -17.89 25.86
C LYS A 24 11.07 -18.76 25.35
N GLN A 25 9.84 -18.53 25.85
CA GLN A 25 8.67 -19.25 25.36
C GLN A 25 8.36 -18.91 23.90
N ALA A 26 8.40 -17.61 23.54
CA ALA A 26 8.18 -17.17 22.19
C ALA A 26 9.25 -17.70 21.22
N GLU A 27 10.52 -17.74 21.63
CA GLU A 27 11.63 -18.31 20.85
C GLU A 27 11.43 -19.80 20.56
N LYS A 28 11.01 -20.56 21.57
CA LYS A 28 10.73 -21.98 21.39
C LYS A 28 9.64 -22.21 20.37
N ILE A 29 8.53 -21.46 20.46
CA ILE A 29 7.42 -21.56 19.52
C ILE A 29 7.84 -21.12 18.12
N ALA A 30 8.57 -20.01 18.00
CA ALA A 30 9.08 -19.50 16.73
C ALA A 30 9.97 -20.55 16.03
N HIS A 31 10.85 -21.20 16.80
CA HIS A 31 11.69 -22.28 16.29
C HIS A 31 10.87 -23.51 15.87
N ASP A 32 9.95 -23.97 16.71
CA ASP A 32 9.15 -25.18 16.46
C ASP A 32 8.21 -25.01 15.24
N GLN A 33 7.73 -23.78 15.01
CA GLN A 33 6.84 -23.43 13.90
C GLN A 33 7.54 -22.84 12.67
N ASN A 34 8.87 -22.67 12.73
CA ASN A 34 9.66 -21.98 11.69
C ASN A 34 9.10 -20.58 11.34
N ARG A 35 8.72 -19.82 12.36
CA ARG A 35 8.14 -18.47 12.26
C ARG A 35 9.02 -17.41 12.89
N SER A 36 8.77 -16.14 12.56
CA SER A 36 9.45 -15.00 13.18
C SER A 36 9.14 -14.91 14.69
N LEU A 37 10.16 -14.63 15.49
CA LEU A 37 9.98 -14.33 16.91
C LEU A 37 9.03 -13.15 17.14
N VAL A 38 9.14 -12.12 16.30
CA VAL A 38 8.31 -10.92 16.35
C VAL A 38 6.84 -11.25 16.17
N ASP A 39 6.51 -12.09 15.15
CA ASP A 39 5.13 -12.49 14.89
C ASP A 39 4.51 -13.22 16.08
N ILE A 40 5.30 -14.09 16.73
CA ILE A 40 4.84 -14.82 17.91
C ILE A 40 4.62 -13.88 19.11
N LEU A 41 5.50 -12.88 19.31
CA LEU A 41 5.34 -11.90 20.39
C LEU A 41 4.09 -11.05 20.21
N ILE A 42 3.79 -10.65 18.98
CA ILE A 42 2.60 -9.87 18.64
C ILE A 42 1.34 -10.73 18.76
N GLU A 43 1.33 -11.92 18.16
CA GLU A 43 0.17 -12.83 18.16
C GLU A 43 -0.24 -13.24 19.58
N ARG A 44 0.72 -13.42 20.47
CA ARG A 44 0.47 -13.72 21.86
C ARG A 44 0.12 -12.51 22.73
N GLY A 45 0.10 -11.30 22.14
CA GLY A 45 -0.18 -10.05 22.85
C GLY A 45 0.91 -9.66 23.87
N ILE A 46 2.09 -10.27 23.78
CA ILE A 46 3.23 -9.95 24.67
C ILE A 46 3.81 -8.59 24.29
N LEU A 47 3.81 -8.28 22.99
CA LEU A 47 4.28 -7.02 22.46
C LEU A 47 3.24 -6.43 21.48
N VAL A 48 2.87 -5.16 21.69
CA VAL A 48 2.02 -4.45 20.75
C VAL A 48 2.87 -3.94 19.59
N GLU A 49 2.39 -4.12 18.38
CA GLU A 49 3.10 -3.78 17.15
C GLU A 49 3.63 -2.34 17.12
N LYS A 50 2.84 -1.38 17.63
CA LYS A 50 3.26 0.01 17.76
C LYS A 50 4.52 0.18 18.64
N PHE A 51 4.59 -0.53 19.77
CA PHE A 51 5.78 -0.49 20.63
C PHE A 51 6.99 -1.16 19.98
N LEU A 52 6.75 -2.24 19.24
CA LEU A 52 7.80 -2.85 18.43
C LEU A 52 8.39 -1.83 17.43
N GLY A 53 7.52 -1.14 16.69
CA GLY A 53 7.95 -0.12 15.74
C GLY A 53 8.81 0.97 16.39
N GLN A 54 8.41 1.44 17.57
CA GLN A 54 9.18 2.43 18.34
C GLN A 54 10.55 1.90 18.79
N ILE A 55 10.60 0.68 19.35
CA ILE A 55 11.85 0.03 19.78
C ILE A 55 12.83 -0.11 18.62
N LEU A 56 12.34 -0.56 17.46
CA LEU A 56 13.20 -0.75 16.29
C LEU A 56 13.67 0.60 15.70
N ALA A 57 12.79 1.59 15.66
CA ALA A 57 13.13 2.94 15.22
C ALA A 57 14.22 3.58 16.11
N GLU A 58 14.10 3.45 17.43
CA GLU A 58 15.14 3.89 18.38
C GLU A 58 16.47 3.18 18.13
N THR A 59 16.44 1.88 17.86
CA THR A 59 17.64 1.09 17.56
C THR A 59 18.32 1.55 16.27
N LEU A 60 17.53 1.96 15.29
CA LEU A 60 18.01 2.48 14.01
C LEU A 60 18.38 3.98 14.08
N ASN A 61 18.10 4.69 15.19
CA ASN A 61 18.23 6.14 15.37
C ASN A 61 17.37 6.97 14.38
N TYR A 62 16.18 6.48 14.06
CA TYR A 62 15.20 7.20 13.25
C TYR A 62 13.89 7.38 14.03
N PRO A 63 13.11 8.43 13.74
CA PRO A 63 11.76 8.54 14.29
C PRO A 63 10.84 7.46 13.70
N TYR A 64 9.89 6.97 14.51
CA TYR A 64 8.87 6.02 14.08
C TYR A 64 7.64 6.74 13.55
N VAL A 65 7.05 6.22 12.45
CA VAL A 65 5.74 6.64 11.98
C VAL A 65 4.78 5.45 11.88
N ASP A 66 3.57 5.63 12.42
CA ASP A 66 2.44 4.72 12.24
C ASP A 66 1.51 5.30 11.17
N LEU A 67 1.44 4.65 10.02
CA LEU A 67 0.65 5.11 8.86
C LEU A 67 -0.80 4.63 8.89
N ARG A 68 -1.16 3.78 9.83
CA ARG A 68 -2.52 3.27 9.98
C ARG A 68 -3.47 4.43 10.28
N ASN A 69 -4.58 4.45 9.56
CA ASN A 69 -5.60 5.52 9.66
C ASN A 69 -5.08 6.93 9.29
N LYS A 70 -3.88 7.06 8.75
CA LYS A 70 -3.40 8.34 8.21
C LYS A 70 -3.83 8.43 6.75
N ILE A 71 -4.74 9.34 6.46
CA ILE A 71 -5.13 9.66 5.08
C ILE A 71 -4.07 10.60 4.52
N ILE A 72 -3.44 10.19 3.43
CA ILE A 72 -2.41 10.97 2.74
C ILE A 72 -3.07 11.63 1.52
N PRO A 73 -3.00 12.96 1.37
CA PRO A 73 -3.54 13.63 0.20
C PRO A 73 -2.88 13.16 -1.09
N ASP A 74 -3.66 13.02 -2.18
CA ASP A 74 -3.20 12.56 -3.49
C ASP A 74 -2.05 13.41 -4.04
N GLU A 75 -2.07 14.71 -3.78
CA GLU A 75 -0.99 15.64 -4.14
C GLU A 75 0.36 15.26 -3.53
N ILE A 76 0.33 14.59 -2.38
CA ILE A 76 1.51 14.11 -1.67
C ILE A 76 1.89 12.72 -2.15
N LEU A 77 0.92 11.80 -2.27
CA LEU A 77 1.14 10.45 -2.78
C LEU A 77 1.77 10.50 -4.19
N ASN A 78 1.22 11.30 -5.08
CA ASN A 78 1.65 11.40 -6.47
C ASN A 78 3.02 12.09 -6.68
N LEU A 79 3.70 12.55 -5.62
CA LEU A 79 5.09 13.01 -5.72
C LEU A 79 6.06 11.86 -6.05
N ILE A 80 5.70 10.64 -5.65
CA ILE A 80 6.45 9.41 -5.95
C ILE A 80 5.44 8.42 -6.55
N ASP A 81 5.79 7.80 -7.66
CA ASP A 81 4.92 6.81 -8.30
C ASP A 81 4.82 5.50 -7.47
N GLU A 82 3.65 4.85 -7.54
CA GLU A 82 3.34 3.63 -6.79
C GLU A 82 4.36 2.52 -7.00
N LYS A 83 4.76 2.29 -8.25
CA LYS A 83 5.70 1.23 -8.59
C LYS A 83 7.04 1.42 -7.89
N PHE A 84 7.58 2.65 -7.91
CA PHE A 84 8.83 2.96 -7.22
C PHE A 84 8.66 2.89 -5.70
N ALA A 85 7.55 3.42 -5.17
CA ALA A 85 7.23 3.40 -3.74
C ALA A 85 7.15 1.96 -3.21
N SER A 86 6.44 1.07 -3.92
CA SER A 86 6.30 -0.35 -3.58
C SER A 86 7.61 -1.12 -3.71
N GLU A 87 8.37 -0.92 -4.80
CA GLU A 87 9.64 -1.59 -5.04
C GLU A 87 10.70 -1.20 -4.00
N LYS A 88 10.77 0.08 -3.66
CA LYS A 88 11.74 0.61 -2.69
C LYS A 88 11.27 0.56 -1.24
N ARG A 89 10.04 0.11 -1.02
CA ARG A 89 9.44 0.03 0.32
C ARG A 89 9.50 1.37 1.05
N ILE A 90 8.94 2.40 0.40
CA ILE A 90 8.89 3.78 0.89
C ILE A 90 7.50 4.38 0.68
N LEU A 91 7.13 5.35 1.49
CA LEU A 91 5.89 6.11 1.32
C LEU A 91 6.09 7.55 1.75
N VAL A 92 5.76 8.49 0.87
CA VAL A 92 5.66 9.90 1.24
C VAL A 92 4.35 10.08 1.99
N PHE A 93 4.40 10.56 3.23
CA PHE A 93 3.21 10.61 4.08
C PHE A 93 2.82 12.00 4.55
N ASP A 94 3.68 13.00 4.34
CA ASP A 94 3.40 14.39 4.68
C ASP A 94 4.39 15.32 3.95
N LYS A 95 4.01 16.60 3.85
CA LYS A 95 4.87 17.66 3.34
C LYS A 95 4.60 18.96 4.10
N GLN A 96 5.65 19.58 4.60
CA GLN A 96 5.58 20.89 5.27
C GLN A 96 6.61 21.81 4.63
N ASP A 97 6.16 22.90 4.07
CA ASP A 97 6.99 23.87 3.34
C ASP A 97 7.88 23.20 2.28
N LYS A 98 9.18 23.14 2.52
CA LYS A 98 10.19 22.53 1.64
C LYS A 98 10.68 21.17 2.13
N THR A 99 10.05 20.60 3.16
CA THR A 99 10.42 19.32 3.74
C THR A 99 9.36 18.26 3.43
N LEU A 100 9.82 17.17 2.89
CA LEU A 100 9.04 15.97 2.59
C LEU A 100 9.30 14.90 3.67
N PHE A 101 8.24 14.36 4.22
CA PHE A 101 8.34 13.31 5.24
C PHE A 101 8.18 11.94 4.59
N LEU A 102 9.21 11.12 4.69
CA LEU A 102 9.34 9.83 4.01
C LEU A 102 9.38 8.69 5.01
N ALA A 103 8.39 7.82 4.97
CA ALA A 103 8.39 6.55 5.69
C ALA A 103 9.16 5.50 4.90
N MET A 104 9.99 4.72 5.56
CA MET A 104 10.82 3.68 4.93
C MET A 104 10.90 2.43 5.81
N GLU A 105 10.89 1.25 5.19
CA GLU A 105 11.25 -0.01 5.86
C GLU A 105 12.77 -0.07 6.15
N ASN A 106 13.57 0.47 5.25
CA ASN A 106 15.02 0.56 5.40
C ASN A 106 15.49 2.02 5.33
N PRO A 107 15.54 2.75 6.46
CA PRO A 107 15.91 4.16 6.48
C PRO A 107 17.40 4.43 6.16
N ASP A 108 18.24 3.40 6.07
CA ASP A 108 19.65 3.50 5.67
C ASP A 108 19.84 3.39 4.13
N ASP A 109 18.79 3.28 3.35
CA ASP A 109 18.88 3.29 1.89
C ASP A 109 19.09 4.72 1.36
N ILE A 110 20.34 5.20 1.47
CA ILE A 110 20.75 6.55 1.08
C ILE A 110 20.50 6.79 -0.41
N GLU A 111 20.65 5.76 -1.25
CA GLU A 111 20.43 5.87 -2.69
C GLU A 111 18.97 6.25 -3.00
N THR A 112 18.03 5.57 -2.38
CA THR A 112 16.60 5.87 -2.50
C THR A 112 16.26 7.26 -1.96
N ILE A 113 16.83 7.65 -0.80
CA ILE A 113 16.63 8.98 -0.22
C ILE A 113 17.13 10.09 -1.17
N GLU A 114 18.32 9.93 -1.72
CA GLU A 114 18.89 10.91 -2.67
C GLU A 114 18.11 10.97 -3.99
N PHE A 115 17.56 9.84 -4.45
CA PHE A 115 16.67 9.83 -5.60
C PHE A 115 15.40 10.65 -5.33
N VAL A 116 14.74 10.43 -4.17
CA VAL A 116 13.53 11.18 -3.78
C VAL A 116 13.83 12.68 -3.69
N LYS A 117 14.95 13.07 -3.06
CA LYS A 117 15.39 14.49 -3.00
C LYS A 117 15.54 15.09 -4.38
N LYS A 118 16.20 14.39 -5.30
CA LYS A 118 16.43 14.89 -6.67
C LYS A 118 15.13 14.98 -7.47
N LYS A 119 14.25 13.98 -7.34
CA LYS A 119 12.96 13.95 -8.05
C LYS A 119 12.04 15.08 -7.60
N THR A 120 11.97 15.34 -6.30
CA THR A 120 11.03 16.31 -5.71
C THR A 120 11.61 17.71 -5.55
N ALA A 121 12.93 17.87 -5.59
CA ALA A 121 13.67 19.09 -5.25
C ALA A 121 13.35 19.60 -3.83
N LEU A 122 12.99 18.71 -2.90
CA LEU A 122 12.64 18.99 -1.50
C LEU A 122 13.68 18.41 -0.55
N LEU A 123 13.73 18.93 0.67
CA LEU A 123 14.43 18.30 1.77
C LEU A 123 13.64 17.03 2.16
N VAL A 124 14.33 15.96 2.54
CA VAL A 124 13.68 14.71 2.95
C VAL A 124 14.04 14.40 4.38
N GLU A 125 13.02 14.27 5.21
CA GLU A 125 13.11 13.78 6.58
C GLU A 125 12.60 12.34 6.63
N VAL A 126 13.46 11.44 7.11
CA VAL A 126 13.22 9.99 7.03
C VAL A 126 12.67 9.47 8.35
N TYR A 127 11.64 8.64 8.26
CA TYR A 127 10.99 7.93 9.35
C TYR A 127 11.05 6.44 9.10
N PHE A 128 11.26 5.66 10.15
CA PHE A 128 11.10 4.22 10.10
C PHE A 128 9.62 3.85 10.19
N SER A 129 9.19 2.89 9.38
CA SER A 129 7.87 2.26 9.49
C SER A 129 8.00 0.74 9.42
N LEU A 130 7.16 0.03 10.17
CA LEU A 130 7.09 -1.42 10.08
C LEU A 130 6.61 -1.86 8.71
N PRO A 131 7.08 -3.02 8.19
CA PRO A 131 6.66 -3.52 6.87
C PRO A 131 5.14 -3.58 6.69
N GLN A 132 4.41 -4.14 7.65
CA GLN A 132 2.96 -4.26 7.61
C GLN A 132 2.24 -2.90 7.60
N VAL A 133 2.73 -1.97 8.42
CA VAL A 133 2.20 -0.59 8.50
C VAL A 133 2.46 0.16 7.19
N LEU A 134 3.61 -0.09 6.58
CA LEU A 134 3.97 0.51 5.29
C LEU A 134 3.10 -0.06 4.15
N ASP A 135 2.79 -1.37 4.17
CA ASP A 135 1.88 -2.00 3.21
C ASP A 135 0.48 -1.38 3.26
N GLU A 136 -0.09 -1.20 4.46
CA GLU A 136 -1.37 -0.52 4.63
C GLU A 136 -1.35 0.93 4.10
N GLY A 137 -0.21 1.61 4.27
CA GLY A 137 0.00 2.95 3.71
C GLY A 137 0.06 2.95 2.18
N LEU A 138 0.78 1.99 1.59
CA LEU A 138 0.92 1.82 0.13
C LEU A 138 -0.41 1.44 -0.54
N ASP A 139 -1.31 0.76 0.16
CA ASP A 139 -2.64 0.46 -0.36
C ASP A 139 -3.47 1.71 -0.68
N GLN A 140 -3.08 2.90 -0.19
CA GLN A 140 -3.76 4.14 -0.53
C GLN A 140 -3.60 4.50 -2.01
N TYR A 141 -2.47 4.19 -2.64
CA TYR A 141 -2.30 4.38 -4.09
C TYR A 141 -3.38 3.63 -4.88
N ARG A 142 -3.73 2.40 -4.44
CA ARG A 142 -4.74 1.58 -5.11
C ARG A 142 -6.16 2.07 -4.89
N LYS A 143 -6.46 2.61 -3.70
CA LYS A 143 -7.79 3.18 -3.40
C LYS A 143 -8.08 4.38 -4.28
N ASP A 144 -7.07 5.22 -4.55
CA ASP A 144 -7.23 6.36 -5.42
C ASP A 144 -7.50 5.93 -6.87
N ILE A 145 -6.75 4.96 -7.37
CA ILE A 145 -6.98 4.39 -8.71
C ILE A 145 -8.40 3.83 -8.83
N GLN A 146 -8.89 3.13 -7.81
CA GLN A 146 -10.25 2.60 -7.81
C GLN A 146 -11.31 3.72 -7.82
N LEU A 147 -11.15 4.74 -7.00
CA LEU A 147 -12.08 5.88 -6.94
C LEU A 147 -12.08 6.67 -8.25
N ASP A 148 -10.91 6.92 -8.83
CA ASP A 148 -10.78 7.59 -10.14
C ASP A 148 -11.37 6.73 -11.25
N PHE A 149 -11.19 5.42 -11.20
CA PHE A 149 -11.82 4.47 -12.10
C PHE A 149 -13.35 4.54 -12.01
N GLU A 150 -13.93 4.39 -10.82
CA GLU A 150 -15.38 4.45 -10.61
C GLU A 150 -15.97 5.77 -11.08
N LYS A 151 -15.31 6.89 -10.79
CA LYS A 151 -15.70 8.22 -11.24
C LYS A 151 -15.65 8.34 -12.77
N SER A 152 -14.54 7.93 -13.38
CA SER A 152 -14.34 7.95 -14.82
C SER A 152 -15.38 7.08 -15.55
N ILE A 153 -15.67 5.90 -15.04
CA ILE A 153 -16.71 5.02 -15.61
C ILE A 153 -18.10 5.67 -15.48
N SER A 154 -18.45 6.20 -14.30
CA SER A 154 -19.76 6.82 -14.07
C SER A 154 -19.99 8.03 -14.98
N GLU A 155 -18.97 8.87 -15.17
CA GLU A 155 -19.02 10.03 -16.09
C GLU A 155 -19.18 9.59 -17.55
N ASN A 156 -18.42 8.58 -18.00
CA ASN A 156 -18.48 8.07 -19.36
C ASN A 156 -19.80 7.35 -19.66
N VAL A 157 -20.34 6.58 -18.71
CA VAL A 157 -21.66 5.94 -18.82
C VAL A 157 -22.76 7.00 -18.89
N SER A 158 -22.73 8.03 -18.03
CA SER A 158 -23.70 9.14 -18.07
C SER A 158 -23.64 9.94 -19.38
N GLN A 159 -22.44 10.08 -19.95
CA GLN A 159 -22.29 10.70 -21.28
C GLN A 159 -22.84 9.80 -22.38
N ALA A 160 -22.63 8.49 -22.33
CA ALA A 160 -23.15 7.52 -23.27
C ALA A 160 -24.69 7.53 -23.29
N GLU A 161 -25.32 7.54 -22.12
CA GLU A 161 -26.77 7.62 -22.00
C GLU A 161 -27.35 8.91 -22.62
N LYS A 162 -26.67 10.04 -22.46
CA LYS A 162 -27.07 11.32 -23.09
C LYS A 162 -26.84 11.35 -24.59
N MET A 163 -25.78 10.71 -25.09
CA MET A 163 -25.46 10.66 -26.53
C MET A 163 -26.26 9.62 -27.30
N ALA A 164 -26.70 8.53 -26.67
CA ALA A 164 -27.59 7.53 -27.27
C ALA A 164 -28.90 8.15 -27.80
N ILE A 165 -29.25 9.34 -27.30
CA ILE A 165 -30.40 10.13 -27.77
C ILE A 165 -30.08 10.94 -29.05
N LEU A 166 -28.79 11.15 -29.40
CA LEU A 166 -28.39 12.12 -30.41
C LEU A 166 -27.68 11.57 -31.66
N SER A 167 -26.94 10.51 -31.63
CA SER A 167 -26.45 9.75 -32.83
C SER A 167 -25.47 8.63 -32.46
N ALA A 168 -25.49 7.52 -33.22
CA ALA A 168 -24.77 6.28 -32.97
C ALA A 168 -23.26 6.30 -33.34
N GLN A 169 -22.64 7.45 -33.59
CA GLN A 169 -21.29 7.48 -34.20
C GLN A 169 -20.11 7.78 -33.27
N ASP A 170 -20.34 8.24 -32.04
CA ASP A 170 -19.28 8.50 -31.08
C ASP A 170 -19.66 8.01 -29.69
N LEU A 171 -19.89 6.71 -29.57
CA LEU A 171 -20.09 6.09 -28.24
C LEU A 171 -18.80 6.12 -27.44
N PRO A 172 -18.82 6.53 -26.15
CA PRO A 172 -17.65 6.54 -25.27
C PRO A 172 -17.20 5.13 -24.85
N VAL A 173 -17.65 4.09 -25.59
CA VAL A 173 -17.28 2.68 -25.33
C VAL A 173 -15.79 2.47 -25.41
N VAL A 174 -15.09 3.14 -26.33
CA VAL A 174 -13.63 3.07 -26.44
C VAL A 174 -12.99 3.61 -25.17
N LYS A 175 -13.45 4.76 -24.67
CA LYS A 175 -12.93 5.35 -23.43
C LYS A 175 -13.19 4.48 -22.20
N ILE A 176 -14.39 3.88 -22.12
CA ILE A 176 -14.71 2.93 -21.04
C ILE A 176 -13.77 1.74 -21.11
N PHE A 177 -13.53 1.20 -22.30
CA PHE A 177 -12.65 0.05 -22.50
C PHE A 177 -11.19 0.39 -22.19
N ASP A 178 -10.70 1.55 -22.63
CA ASP A 178 -9.36 2.03 -22.29
C ASP A 178 -9.19 2.20 -20.77
N THR A 179 -10.17 2.79 -20.09
CA THR A 179 -10.19 2.94 -18.62
C THR A 179 -10.16 1.57 -17.92
N LEU A 180 -10.90 0.57 -18.43
CA LEU A 180 -10.90 -0.79 -17.92
C LEU A 180 -9.53 -1.46 -18.11
N LEU A 181 -8.88 -1.26 -19.26
CA LEU A 181 -7.54 -1.80 -19.52
C LEU A 181 -6.49 -1.17 -18.63
N ASP A 182 -6.53 0.15 -18.44
CA ASP A 182 -5.60 0.86 -17.57
C ASP A 182 -5.75 0.39 -16.12
N TYR A 183 -7.00 0.20 -15.68
CA TYR A 183 -7.27 -0.32 -14.34
C TYR A 183 -6.85 -1.78 -14.19
N ALA A 184 -7.12 -2.64 -15.18
CA ALA A 184 -6.63 -4.03 -15.17
C ALA A 184 -5.10 -4.12 -15.11
N ALA A 185 -4.41 -3.23 -15.83
CA ALA A 185 -2.95 -3.16 -15.81
C ALA A 185 -2.42 -2.70 -14.44
N SER A 186 -3.07 -1.71 -13.79
CA SER A 186 -2.69 -1.23 -12.46
C SER A 186 -2.88 -2.31 -11.39
N GLU A 187 -3.96 -3.11 -11.50
CA GLU A 187 -4.24 -4.25 -10.61
C GLU A 187 -3.39 -5.50 -10.92
N GLN A 188 -2.53 -5.43 -11.95
CA GLN A 188 -1.73 -6.55 -12.43
C GLN A 188 -2.59 -7.78 -12.78
N ALA A 189 -3.76 -7.54 -13.35
CA ALA A 189 -4.67 -8.61 -13.76
C ALA A 189 -4.06 -9.43 -14.88
N SER A 190 -4.16 -10.76 -14.78
CA SER A 190 -3.72 -11.69 -15.83
C SER A 190 -4.70 -11.75 -17.00
N ASP A 191 -5.97 -11.53 -16.72
CA ASP A 191 -7.04 -11.52 -17.72
C ASP A 191 -8.26 -10.72 -17.23
N MET A 192 -9.06 -10.23 -18.20
CA MET A 192 -10.30 -9.50 -17.98
C MET A 192 -11.45 -10.24 -18.66
N HIS A 193 -12.49 -10.51 -17.89
CA HIS A 193 -13.73 -11.13 -18.34
C HIS A 193 -14.83 -10.07 -18.42
N ILE A 194 -15.52 -10.00 -19.54
CA ILE A 194 -16.71 -9.16 -19.73
C ILE A 194 -17.86 -10.09 -20.09
N GLU A 195 -18.84 -10.19 -19.21
CA GLU A 195 -19.90 -11.18 -19.31
C GLU A 195 -21.28 -10.53 -19.12
N ASN A 196 -22.25 -10.96 -19.93
CA ASN A 196 -23.66 -10.65 -19.69
C ASN A 196 -24.23 -11.70 -18.73
N VAL A 197 -24.67 -11.26 -17.56
CA VAL A 197 -25.29 -12.11 -16.55
C VAL A 197 -26.74 -11.64 -16.33
N GLY A 198 -27.68 -12.26 -17.06
CA GLY A 198 -29.08 -11.82 -17.07
C GLY A 198 -29.22 -10.42 -17.69
N ASP A 199 -29.68 -9.45 -16.89
CA ASP A 199 -29.90 -8.05 -17.31
C ASP A 199 -28.72 -7.14 -16.88
N ARG A 200 -27.51 -7.69 -16.70
CA ARG A 200 -26.36 -6.97 -16.18
C ARG A 200 -25.09 -7.32 -16.96
N LEU A 201 -24.28 -6.29 -17.22
CA LEU A 201 -22.92 -6.44 -17.74
C LEU A 201 -21.96 -6.47 -16.55
N VAL A 202 -21.28 -7.59 -16.36
CA VAL A 202 -20.31 -7.78 -15.28
C VAL A 202 -18.91 -7.85 -15.85
N VAL A 203 -18.01 -7.05 -15.31
CA VAL A 203 -16.58 -7.09 -15.63
C VAL A 203 -15.83 -7.67 -14.43
N ARG A 204 -14.99 -8.68 -14.68
CA ARG A 204 -14.18 -9.34 -13.68
C ARG A 204 -12.72 -9.34 -14.10
N PHE A 205 -11.84 -9.11 -13.13
CA PHE A 205 -10.40 -9.26 -13.32
C PHE A 205 -9.92 -10.50 -12.59
N ARG A 206 -8.95 -11.20 -13.19
CA ARG A 206 -8.21 -12.25 -12.49
C ARG A 206 -6.92 -11.67 -11.93
N VAL A 207 -6.88 -11.52 -10.60
CA VAL A 207 -5.72 -11.02 -9.85
C VAL A 207 -5.27 -12.13 -8.90
N ASP A 208 -4.00 -12.51 -8.94
CA ASP A 208 -3.42 -13.61 -8.14
C ASP A 208 -4.22 -14.93 -8.27
N GLY A 209 -4.67 -15.24 -9.49
CA GLY A 209 -5.43 -16.44 -9.81
C GLY A 209 -6.90 -16.42 -9.37
N LYS A 210 -7.39 -15.37 -8.73
CA LYS A 210 -8.78 -15.21 -8.27
C LYS A 210 -9.53 -14.21 -9.13
N LEU A 211 -10.78 -14.53 -9.49
CA LEU A 211 -11.68 -13.59 -10.13
C LEU A 211 -12.27 -12.63 -9.09
N LYS A 212 -12.20 -11.35 -9.38
CA LYS A 212 -12.81 -10.25 -8.59
C LYS A 212 -13.77 -9.48 -9.47
N ASP A 213 -14.97 -9.21 -8.98
CA ASP A 213 -15.93 -8.34 -9.65
C ASP A 213 -15.43 -6.90 -9.56
N VAL A 214 -15.34 -6.21 -10.71
CA VAL A 214 -14.78 -4.86 -10.84
C VAL A 214 -15.86 -3.85 -11.23
N LEU A 215 -16.77 -4.25 -12.10
CA LEU A 215 -17.83 -3.39 -12.60
C LEU A 215 -19.10 -4.23 -12.79
N ASP A 216 -20.23 -3.65 -12.42
CA ASP A 216 -21.54 -4.26 -12.55
C ASP A 216 -22.53 -3.19 -13.01
N LEU A 217 -22.89 -3.23 -14.30
CA LEU A 217 -23.78 -2.29 -14.95
C LEU A 217 -25.11 -2.96 -15.31
N PRO A 218 -26.27 -2.30 -15.10
CA PRO A 218 -27.53 -2.80 -15.61
C PRO A 218 -27.49 -2.78 -17.16
N ASP A 219 -27.94 -3.87 -17.78
CA ASP A 219 -28.21 -3.91 -19.23
C ASP A 219 -29.52 -3.15 -19.46
N LYS A 220 -29.46 -2.05 -20.23
CA LYS A 220 -30.63 -1.27 -20.59
C LYS A 220 -30.94 -1.42 -22.07
#